data_e351720edf1c109710fd982cefcad671
#
_entry.id   e351720edf1c109710fd982cefcad671
#
_cell.length_a   1.000
_cell.length_b   1.000
_cell.length_c   1.000
_cell.angle_alpha   90.00
_cell.angle_beta   90.00
_cell.angle_gamma   90.00
#
_symmetry.space_group_name_H-M   'P 1'
#
loop_
_entity.id
_entity.type
_entity.pdbx_description
1 polymer ?
#
loop_
_entity_poly.entity_id
_entity_poly.type
_entity_poly.pdbx_seq_one_letter_code
_entity_poly.pdbx_strand_id
1 'polypeptide(L)'
;MKTVLITGFEPFGGESVNPSWEVVSGLDNAIIAGCRVVARQLPCVFGESLAVLNAAIDALSPSLVLAVGQAGGRTDITVERVAINVDDARIADNQGQQPVDVPIVAEGPAAWFSTLPIKAMVMAMRNAGIPASVSQTAGTFVCNHVMYGLLHKLRDAPAVKGGFIHIPYLPQQAAAHPGAPSMASETVCRALEIAIDTALQVDSDIAVTGGATH
;
A
#
# COMPACT_ATOMS: atom_id res chain seq x y z
N MET A 1 -6.78 21.34 -9.46
CA MET A 1 -6.10 20.10 -9.91
C MET A 1 -6.48 19.00 -8.93
N LYS A 2 -6.87 17.82 -9.39
CA LYS A 2 -7.16 16.68 -8.51
C LYS A 2 -5.88 16.23 -7.81
N THR A 3 -6.03 15.61 -6.64
CA THR A 3 -4.91 15.15 -5.83
C THR A 3 -4.95 13.63 -5.71
N VAL A 4 -3.78 13.01 -5.77
CA VAL A 4 -3.53 11.62 -5.37
C VAL A 4 -2.77 11.66 -4.05
N LEU A 5 -3.27 11.01 -3.03
CA LEU A 5 -2.53 10.78 -1.80
C LEU A 5 -1.81 9.44 -1.89
N ILE A 6 -0.48 9.46 -1.74
CA ILE A 6 0.33 8.26 -1.64
C ILE A 6 1.04 8.23 -0.27
N THR A 7 1.08 7.07 0.37
CA THR A 7 1.71 6.97 1.69
C THR A 7 2.75 5.88 1.74
N GLY A 8 3.81 6.11 2.51
CA GLY A 8 4.81 5.13 2.90
C GLY A 8 4.99 5.16 4.41
N PHE A 9 5.73 4.21 4.96
CA PHE A 9 5.93 4.09 6.40
C PHE A 9 7.32 4.54 6.83
N GLU A 10 7.43 4.97 8.08
CA GLU A 10 8.70 5.13 8.76
C GLU A 10 9.43 3.78 8.93
N PRO A 11 10.73 3.74 9.19
CA PRO A 11 11.46 2.53 9.54
C PRO A 11 10.87 1.82 10.76
N PHE A 12 10.91 0.49 10.77
CA PHE A 12 10.44 -0.36 11.86
C PHE A 12 11.29 -1.62 11.99
N GLY A 13 11.11 -2.36 13.08
CA GLY A 13 11.76 -3.65 13.28
C GLY A 13 13.28 -3.59 13.37
N GLY A 14 13.85 -2.45 13.77
CA GLY A 14 15.30 -2.24 13.86
C GLY A 14 15.98 -1.84 12.54
N GLU A 15 15.25 -1.74 11.44
CA GLU A 15 15.76 -1.24 10.16
C GLU A 15 16.00 0.26 10.22
N SER A 16 17.02 0.75 9.50
CA SER A 16 17.33 2.18 9.40
C SER A 16 16.55 2.92 8.33
N VAL A 17 15.99 2.18 7.37
CA VAL A 17 15.18 2.70 6.25
C VAL A 17 13.92 1.88 6.06
N ASN A 18 12.89 2.49 5.48
CA ASN A 18 11.74 1.77 4.97
C ASN A 18 11.61 2.06 3.47
N PRO A 19 11.68 1.03 2.61
CA PRO A 19 11.65 1.21 1.16
C PRO A 19 10.39 1.93 0.67
N SER A 20 9.26 1.77 1.37
CA SER A 20 8.03 2.43 0.96
C SER A 20 8.13 3.96 1.06
N TRP A 21 8.72 4.48 2.14
CA TRP A 21 8.93 5.92 2.24
C TRP A 21 10.02 6.43 1.30
N GLU A 22 11.13 5.71 1.18
CA GLU A 22 12.22 6.07 0.26
C GLU A 22 11.70 6.30 -1.18
N VAL A 23 10.83 5.42 -1.66
CA VAL A 23 10.28 5.53 -3.03
C VAL A 23 9.13 6.54 -3.10
N VAL A 24 8.20 6.50 -2.14
CA VAL A 24 7.00 7.35 -2.13
C VAL A 24 7.36 8.83 -2.00
N SER A 25 8.36 9.17 -1.18
CA SER A 25 8.82 10.56 -1.01
C SER A 25 9.34 11.17 -2.31
N GLY A 26 9.94 10.36 -3.17
CA GLY A 26 10.42 10.78 -4.50
C GLY A 26 9.31 11.14 -5.49
N LEU A 27 8.09 10.72 -5.23
CA LEU A 27 6.92 11.05 -6.06
C LEU A 27 6.16 12.30 -5.59
N ASP A 28 6.59 12.92 -4.48
CA ASP A 28 5.91 14.10 -3.97
C ASP A 28 5.95 15.25 -4.98
N ASN A 29 4.79 15.87 -5.19
CA ASN A 29 4.56 16.92 -6.21
C ASN A 29 4.68 16.47 -7.68
N ALA A 30 4.89 15.20 -7.98
CA ALA A 30 4.81 14.69 -9.34
C ALA A 30 3.40 14.91 -9.92
N ILE A 31 3.32 15.08 -11.25
CA ILE A 31 2.05 15.16 -11.97
C ILE A 31 1.87 13.86 -12.77
N ILE A 32 0.87 13.07 -12.41
CA ILE A 32 0.54 11.81 -13.09
C ILE A 32 -0.92 11.88 -13.56
N ALA A 33 -1.16 11.64 -14.84
CA ALA A 33 -2.50 11.75 -15.47
C ALA A 33 -3.23 13.06 -15.11
N GLY A 34 -2.50 14.18 -15.03
CA GLY A 34 -3.06 15.50 -14.69
C GLY A 34 -3.44 15.69 -13.21
N CYS A 35 -3.13 14.74 -12.35
CA CYS A 35 -3.31 14.82 -10.90
C CYS A 35 -1.98 15.09 -10.19
N ARG A 36 -2.01 15.93 -9.16
CA ARG A 36 -0.83 16.13 -8.31
C ARG A 36 -0.73 15.02 -7.28
N VAL A 37 0.42 14.40 -7.20
CA VAL A 37 0.76 13.43 -6.16
C VAL A 37 1.20 14.16 -4.90
N VAL A 38 0.67 13.76 -3.75
CA VAL A 38 1.08 14.25 -2.43
C VAL A 38 1.49 13.05 -1.59
N ALA A 39 2.76 13.04 -1.19
CA ALA A 39 3.31 11.98 -0.35
C ALA A 39 3.10 12.29 1.14
N ARG A 40 2.82 11.25 1.94
CA ARG A 40 2.78 11.34 3.41
C ARG A 40 3.44 10.12 4.03
N GLN A 41 4.30 10.36 5.00
CA GLN A 41 4.86 9.31 5.84
C GLN A 41 3.88 8.96 6.95
N LEU A 42 3.64 7.67 7.16
CA LEU A 42 2.85 7.16 8.26
C LEU A 42 3.77 6.56 9.34
N PRO A 43 3.46 6.77 10.62
CA PRO A 43 4.14 6.04 11.68
C PRO A 43 3.80 4.54 11.57
N CYS A 44 4.77 3.68 11.85
CA CYS A 44 4.52 2.23 11.94
C CYS A 44 3.98 1.88 13.33
N VAL A 45 2.79 2.40 13.62
CA VAL A 45 2.11 2.35 14.93
C VAL A 45 0.62 2.12 14.72
N PHE A 46 0.07 1.10 15.39
CA PHE A 46 -1.38 0.83 15.39
C PHE A 46 -2.16 2.05 15.90
N GLY A 47 -3.25 2.37 15.26
CA GLY A 47 -4.10 3.52 15.57
C GLY A 47 -3.53 4.86 15.08
N GLU A 48 -2.29 5.18 15.40
CA GLU A 48 -1.67 6.47 15.03
C GLU A 48 -1.48 6.59 13.52
N SER A 49 -1.08 5.50 12.84
CA SER A 49 -1.01 5.44 11.38
C SER A 49 -2.34 5.83 10.71
N LEU A 50 -3.46 5.34 11.24
CA LEU A 50 -4.80 5.69 10.74
C LEU A 50 -5.19 7.13 11.08
N ALA A 51 -4.81 7.64 12.25
CA ALA A 51 -5.07 9.03 12.60
C ALA A 51 -4.39 9.99 11.62
N VAL A 52 -3.10 9.75 11.30
CA VAL A 52 -2.34 10.54 10.32
C VAL A 52 -2.92 10.40 8.90
N LEU A 53 -3.25 9.18 8.48
CA LEU A 53 -3.86 8.94 7.17
C LEU A 53 -5.20 9.64 7.03
N ASN A 54 -6.09 9.51 8.02
CA ASN A 54 -7.42 10.12 8.00
C ASN A 54 -7.34 11.65 7.95
N ALA A 55 -6.45 12.25 8.74
CA ALA A 55 -6.21 13.70 8.71
C ALA A 55 -5.73 14.17 7.32
N ALA A 56 -4.85 13.39 6.66
CA ALA A 56 -4.38 13.70 5.31
C ALA A 56 -5.51 13.58 4.26
N ILE A 57 -6.36 12.56 4.36
CA ILE A 57 -7.53 12.39 3.47
C ILE A 57 -8.49 13.57 3.64
N ASP A 58 -8.81 13.95 4.87
CA ASP A 58 -9.73 15.04 5.15
C ASP A 58 -9.19 16.40 4.66
N ALA A 59 -7.89 16.65 4.84
CA ALA A 59 -7.24 17.89 4.41
C ALA A 59 -7.09 18.01 2.88
N LEU A 60 -6.82 16.90 2.20
CA LEU A 60 -6.48 16.90 0.77
C LEU A 60 -7.68 16.59 -0.13
N SER A 61 -8.71 15.95 0.38
CA SER A 61 -9.86 15.44 -0.39
C SER A 61 -9.42 14.77 -1.70
N PRO A 62 -8.56 13.70 -1.62
CA PRO A 62 -7.94 13.10 -2.78
C PRO A 62 -8.96 12.32 -3.62
N SER A 63 -8.69 12.17 -4.92
CA SER A 63 -9.47 11.31 -5.81
C SER A 63 -8.99 9.85 -5.83
N LEU A 64 -7.77 9.62 -5.33
CA LEU A 64 -7.14 8.32 -5.19
C LEU A 64 -6.26 8.30 -3.93
N VAL A 65 -6.35 7.23 -3.16
CA VAL A 65 -5.45 6.99 -2.01
C VAL A 65 -4.73 5.65 -2.21
N LEU A 66 -3.42 5.69 -2.31
CA LEU A 66 -2.58 4.52 -2.48
C LEU A 66 -1.62 4.41 -1.30
N ALA A 67 -1.81 3.42 -0.44
CA ALA A 67 -0.86 3.12 0.62
C ALA A 67 0.18 2.11 0.12
N VAL A 68 1.43 2.31 0.52
CA VAL A 68 2.57 1.47 0.11
C VAL A 68 3.30 0.99 1.34
N GLY A 69 3.61 -0.30 1.40
CA GLY A 69 4.34 -0.92 2.51
C GLY A 69 5.43 -1.87 2.02
N GLN A 70 6.36 -2.17 2.92
CA GLN A 70 7.41 -3.15 2.70
C GLN A 70 6.89 -4.56 2.98
N ALA A 71 7.16 -5.49 2.08
CA ALA A 71 7.01 -6.93 2.32
C ALA A 71 8.33 -7.65 2.01
N GLY A 72 9.21 -7.72 2.99
CA GLY A 72 10.46 -8.45 2.89
C GLY A 72 10.22 -9.93 2.54
N GLY A 73 10.99 -10.43 1.56
CA GLY A 73 10.85 -11.80 1.06
C GLY A 73 9.95 -11.93 -0.17
N ARG A 74 9.14 -10.95 -0.52
CA ARG A 74 8.42 -10.94 -1.81
C ARG A 74 9.37 -10.57 -2.95
N THR A 75 9.15 -11.17 -4.12
CA THR A 75 9.99 -10.99 -5.31
C THR A 75 9.47 -9.94 -6.27
N ASP A 76 8.21 -9.56 -6.16
CA ASP A 76 7.48 -8.71 -7.09
C ASP A 76 6.67 -7.63 -6.37
N ILE A 77 6.22 -6.63 -7.11
CA ILE A 77 5.24 -5.65 -6.64
C ILE A 77 3.91 -6.37 -6.48
N THR A 78 3.30 -6.28 -5.31
CA THR A 78 2.03 -6.96 -5.05
C THR A 78 0.92 -5.97 -4.75
N VAL A 79 -0.16 -6.03 -5.54
CA VAL A 79 -1.35 -5.21 -5.33
C VAL A 79 -2.33 -6.01 -4.48
N GLU A 80 -2.63 -5.51 -3.30
CA GLU A 80 -3.46 -6.21 -2.32
C GLU A 80 -4.93 -6.19 -2.71
N ARG A 81 -5.58 -7.37 -2.70
CA ARG A 81 -6.99 -7.53 -3.02
C ARG A 81 -7.90 -7.17 -1.86
N VAL A 82 -7.51 -7.53 -0.65
CA VAL A 82 -8.39 -7.56 0.52
C VAL A 82 -7.65 -7.24 1.79
N ALA A 83 -8.29 -6.50 2.69
CA ALA A 83 -7.87 -6.30 4.06
C ALA A 83 -8.90 -6.96 5.00
N ILE A 84 -8.43 -7.57 6.08
CA ILE A 84 -9.26 -8.26 7.07
C ILE A 84 -9.32 -7.47 8.38
N ASN A 85 -10.43 -7.61 9.11
CA ASN A 85 -10.68 -6.85 10.35
C ASN A 85 -9.98 -7.49 11.56
N VAL A 86 -8.67 -7.59 11.52
CA VAL A 86 -7.87 -8.13 12.64
C VAL A 86 -6.48 -7.51 12.68
N ASP A 87 -6.07 -7.12 13.87
CA ASP A 87 -4.68 -6.85 14.24
C ASP A 87 -4.16 -8.05 15.03
N ASP A 88 -3.14 -8.73 14.49
CA ASP A 88 -2.46 -9.85 15.12
C ASP A 88 -0.96 -9.72 14.84
N ALA A 89 -0.23 -9.16 15.81
CA ALA A 89 1.11 -8.67 15.62
C ALA A 89 2.16 -9.66 16.15
N ARG A 90 2.95 -10.23 15.24
CA ARG A 90 4.07 -11.11 15.58
C ARG A 90 5.24 -10.35 16.23
N ILE A 91 5.37 -9.07 15.98
CA ILE A 91 6.36 -8.16 16.57
C ILE A 91 5.65 -6.92 17.10
N ALA A 92 6.26 -6.23 18.04
CA ALA A 92 5.76 -4.95 18.50
C ALA A 92 5.92 -3.86 17.42
N ASP A 93 4.98 -2.91 17.40
CA ASP A 93 5.11 -1.69 16.61
C ASP A 93 6.15 -0.73 17.22
N ASN A 94 6.33 0.45 16.61
CA ASN A 94 7.34 1.41 17.09
C ASN A 94 7.04 2.05 18.45
N GLN A 95 5.84 1.83 19.01
CA GLN A 95 5.46 2.25 20.37
C GLN A 95 5.32 1.07 21.35
N GLY A 96 5.71 -0.13 20.92
CA GLY A 96 5.65 -1.33 21.77
C GLY A 96 4.28 -1.99 21.83
N GLN A 97 3.32 -1.60 20.99
CA GLN A 97 2.02 -2.24 20.91
C GLN A 97 2.12 -3.55 20.12
N GLN A 98 1.55 -4.60 20.66
CA GLN A 98 1.55 -5.94 20.05
C GLN A 98 0.17 -6.59 20.23
N PRO A 99 -0.87 -6.12 19.52
CA PRO A 99 -2.20 -6.70 19.61
C PRO A 99 -2.22 -8.15 19.13
N VAL A 100 -3.11 -8.94 19.70
CA VAL A 100 -3.38 -10.34 19.33
C VAL A 100 -4.88 -10.51 19.13
N ASP A 101 -5.29 -10.87 17.91
CA ASP A 101 -6.69 -11.11 17.52
C ASP A 101 -7.65 -9.95 17.87
N VAL A 102 -7.17 -8.71 17.78
CA VAL A 102 -7.98 -7.51 18.07
C VAL A 102 -8.63 -7.00 16.77
N PRO A 103 -9.95 -6.72 16.74
CA PRO A 103 -10.57 -6.11 15.58
C PRO A 103 -10.06 -4.68 15.36
N ILE A 104 -9.77 -4.31 14.11
CA ILE A 104 -9.35 -2.95 13.73
C ILE A 104 -10.48 -1.96 13.94
N VAL A 105 -11.69 -2.35 13.55
CA VAL A 105 -12.92 -1.60 13.80
C VAL A 105 -13.92 -2.52 14.52
N ALA A 106 -14.28 -2.17 15.74
CA ALA A 106 -15.30 -2.89 16.48
C ALA A 106 -16.62 -2.94 15.69
N GLU A 107 -17.21 -4.14 15.57
CA GLU A 107 -18.45 -4.38 14.81
C GLU A 107 -18.34 -4.04 13.30
N GLY A 108 -17.13 -3.77 12.79
CA GLY A 108 -16.88 -3.61 11.35
C GLY A 108 -17.03 -4.94 10.60
N PRO A 109 -17.22 -4.90 9.26
CA PRO A 109 -17.28 -6.12 8.46
C PRO A 109 -15.97 -6.92 8.54
N ALA A 110 -16.04 -8.23 8.31
CA ALA A 110 -14.88 -9.12 8.40
C ALA A 110 -13.74 -8.71 7.46
N ALA A 111 -14.06 -8.09 6.31
CA ALA A 111 -13.10 -7.69 5.30
C ALA A 111 -13.60 -6.53 4.44
N TRP A 112 -12.66 -5.80 3.85
CA TRP A 112 -12.89 -4.83 2.79
C TRP A 112 -12.05 -5.18 1.56
N PHE A 113 -12.67 -5.20 0.39
CA PHE A 113 -11.96 -5.34 -0.87
C PHE A 113 -11.40 -3.98 -1.32
N SER A 114 -10.21 -4.03 -1.94
CA SER A 114 -9.64 -2.88 -2.63
C SER A 114 -10.60 -2.34 -3.69
N THR A 115 -10.70 -1.03 -3.80
CA THR A 115 -11.48 -0.37 -4.86
C THR A 115 -10.61 0.03 -6.06
N LEU A 116 -9.32 -0.35 -6.04
CA LEU A 116 -8.40 -0.18 -7.16
C LEU A 116 -8.70 -1.19 -8.28
N PRO A 117 -8.42 -0.86 -9.55
CA PRO A 117 -8.44 -1.83 -10.65
C PRO A 117 -7.18 -2.72 -10.59
N ILE A 118 -7.13 -3.61 -9.60
CA ILE A 118 -5.91 -4.34 -9.19
C ILE A 118 -5.31 -5.17 -10.32
N LYS A 119 -6.14 -5.79 -11.15
CA LYS A 119 -5.69 -6.64 -12.26
C LYS A 119 -5.17 -5.81 -13.44
N ALA A 120 -5.84 -4.69 -13.74
CA ALA A 120 -5.37 -3.75 -14.75
C ALA A 120 -4.00 -3.16 -14.35
N MET A 121 -3.83 -2.78 -13.08
CA MET A 121 -2.56 -2.29 -12.55
C MET A 121 -1.44 -3.32 -12.69
N VAL A 122 -1.69 -4.57 -12.29
CA VAL A 122 -0.72 -5.67 -12.42
C VAL A 122 -0.35 -5.91 -13.89
N MET A 123 -1.35 -5.91 -14.77
CA MET A 123 -1.11 -6.09 -16.21
C MET A 123 -0.28 -4.95 -16.80
N ALA A 124 -0.58 -3.71 -16.44
CA ALA A 124 0.18 -2.54 -16.92
C ALA A 124 1.65 -2.59 -16.47
N MET A 125 1.92 -2.94 -15.21
CA MET A 125 3.28 -3.13 -14.71
C MET A 125 4.01 -4.25 -15.43
N ARG A 126 3.38 -5.42 -15.63
CA ARG A 126 3.96 -6.55 -16.36
C ARG A 126 4.27 -6.20 -17.82
N ASN A 127 3.40 -5.47 -18.50
CA ASN A 127 3.62 -4.99 -19.86
C ASN A 127 4.80 -4.01 -19.96
N ALA A 128 5.12 -3.32 -18.87
CA ALA A 128 6.31 -2.47 -18.74
C ALA A 128 7.57 -3.24 -18.31
N GLY A 129 7.49 -4.57 -18.21
CA GLY A 129 8.62 -5.43 -17.81
C GLY A 129 8.89 -5.47 -16.30
N ILE A 130 7.92 -5.05 -15.48
CA ILE A 130 8.08 -5.03 -14.03
C ILE A 130 7.33 -6.23 -13.42
N PRO A 131 8.00 -7.09 -12.62
CA PRO A 131 7.34 -8.18 -11.91
C PRO A 131 6.26 -7.66 -10.98
N ALA A 132 5.03 -8.12 -11.18
CA ALA A 132 3.88 -7.72 -10.36
C ALA A 132 2.84 -8.84 -10.27
N SER A 133 2.11 -8.92 -9.17
CA SER A 133 1.04 -9.89 -8.95
C SER A 133 -0.06 -9.34 -8.05
N VAL A 134 -1.22 -10.02 -8.04
CA VAL A 134 -2.27 -9.77 -7.06
C VAL A 134 -1.98 -10.57 -5.80
N SER A 135 -2.03 -9.92 -4.65
CA SER A 135 -1.90 -10.57 -3.34
C SER A 135 -3.26 -10.75 -2.68
N GLN A 136 -3.43 -11.87 -1.96
CA GLN A 136 -4.65 -12.21 -1.24
C GLN A 136 -4.59 -11.81 0.25
N THR A 137 -3.48 -11.23 0.71
CA THR A 137 -3.33 -10.84 2.11
C THR A 137 -2.29 -9.72 2.29
N ALA A 138 -2.68 -8.69 3.01
CA ALA A 138 -1.76 -7.64 3.48
C ALA A 138 -1.11 -8.00 4.84
N GLY A 139 -1.28 -9.24 5.30
CA GLY A 139 -0.85 -9.68 6.63
C GLY A 139 -1.82 -9.25 7.73
N THR A 140 -1.32 -9.13 8.95
CA THR A 140 -2.10 -8.76 10.13
C THR A 140 -1.37 -7.75 11.03
N PHE A 141 -0.36 -7.09 10.47
CA PHE A 141 0.40 -6.01 11.10
C PHE A 141 -0.10 -4.63 10.62
N VAL A 142 0.65 -3.58 10.82
CA VAL A 142 0.26 -2.19 10.53
C VAL A 142 -0.15 -1.98 9.06
N CYS A 143 0.38 -2.74 8.10
CA CYS A 143 -0.03 -2.63 6.68
C CYS A 143 -1.51 -3.02 6.48
N ASN A 144 -1.94 -4.15 7.02
CA ASN A 144 -3.34 -4.56 6.96
C ASN A 144 -4.24 -3.60 7.77
N HIS A 145 -3.78 -3.16 8.93
CA HIS A 145 -4.44 -2.14 9.75
C HIS A 145 -4.74 -0.87 8.94
N VAL A 146 -3.74 -0.35 8.26
CA VAL A 146 -3.87 0.85 7.41
C VAL A 146 -4.78 0.57 6.21
N MET A 147 -4.63 -0.55 5.51
CA MET A 147 -5.47 -0.88 4.37
C MET A 147 -6.93 -1.04 4.77
N TYR A 148 -7.20 -1.77 5.86
CA TYR A 148 -8.57 -1.94 6.35
C TYR A 148 -9.20 -0.60 6.75
N GLY A 149 -8.51 0.20 7.57
CA GLY A 149 -8.99 1.49 8.02
C GLY A 149 -9.20 2.49 6.88
N LEU A 150 -8.31 2.50 5.87
CA LEU A 150 -8.47 3.27 4.64
C LEU A 150 -9.78 2.93 3.93
N LEU A 151 -9.99 1.64 3.63
CA LEU A 151 -11.17 1.19 2.90
C LEU A 151 -12.45 1.40 3.71
N HIS A 152 -12.38 1.25 5.04
CA HIS A 152 -13.48 1.57 5.93
C HIS A 152 -13.81 3.07 5.91
N LYS A 153 -12.82 3.95 5.91
CA LYS A 153 -12.99 5.42 5.77
C LYS A 153 -13.65 5.78 4.44
N LEU A 154 -13.27 5.12 3.36
CA LEU A 154 -13.76 5.42 2.02
C LEU A 154 -15.11 4.76 1.66
N ARG A 155 -15.69 3.92 2.55
CA ARG A 155 -16.94 3.18 2.25
C ARG A 155 -18.11 4.06 1.83
N ASP A 156 -18.17 5.29 2.35
CA ASP A 156 -19.21 6.26 2.04
C ASP A 156 -18.80 7.29 0.96
N ALA A 157 -17.62 7.09 0.35
CA ALA A 157 -17.06 7.94 -0.70
C ALA A 157 -16.68 7.13 -1.96
N PRO A 158 -17.64 6.49 -2.64
CA PRO A 158 -17.37 5.54 -3.74
C PRO A 158 -16.66 6.16 -4.96
N ALA A 159 -16.61 7.46 -5.07
CA ALA A 159 -15.87 8.16 -6.10
C ALA A 159 -14.34 8.20 -5.84
N VAL A 160 -13.91 7.86 -4.61
CA VAL A 160 -12.50 7.83 -4.24
C VAL A 160 -12.01 6.40 -4.24
N LYS A 161 -11.06 6.08 -5.11
CA LYS A 161 -10.43 4.77 -5.13
C LYS A 161 -9.37 4.67 -4.03
N GLY A 162 -9.26 3.50 -3.41
CA GLY A 162 -8.27 3.25 -2.37
C GLY A 162 -7.81 1.81 -2.32
N GLY A 163 -6.56 1.62 -1.87
CA GLY A 163 -5.99 0.30 -1.68
C GLY A 163 -4.52 0.36 -1.28
N PHE A 164 -3.86 -0.78 -1.38
CA PHE A 164 -2.53 -1.01 -0.84
C PHE A 164 -1.64 -1.77 -1.83
N ILE A 165 -0.37 -1.37 -1.90
CA ILE A 165 0.68 -2.08 -2.63
C ILE A 165 1.81 -2.44 -1.66
N HIS A 166 2.25 -3.69 -1.68
CA HIS A 166 3.51 -4.10 -1.07
C HIS A 166 4.64 -4.14 -2.08
N ILE A 167 5.81 -3.71 -1.65
CA ILE A 167 7.04 -3.70 -2.42
C ILE A 167 8.13 -4.54 -1.73
N PRO A 168 9.07 -5.13 -2.50
CA PRO A 168 10.22 -5.84 -1.96
C PRO A 168 11.17 -4.92 -1.19
N TYR A 169 12.19 -5.53 -0.57
CA TYR A 169 13.36 -4.79 -0.09
C TYR A 169 14.03 -4.00 -1.22
N LEU A 170 14.64 -2.88 -0.88
CA LEU A 170 15.65 -2.26 -1.76
C LEU A 170 16.96 -3.07 -1.71
N PRO A 171 17.81 -3.00 -2.75
CA PRO A 171 19.07 -3.75 -2.80
C PRO A 171 19.97 -3.56 -1.58
N GLN A 172 20.07 -2.34 -1.07
CA GLN A 172 20.89 -2.02 0.12
C GLN A 172 20.36 -2.67 1.41
N GLN A 173 19.04 -2.89 1.54
CA GLN A 173 18.47 -3.65 2.65
C GLN A 173 18.74 -5.15 2.48
N ALA A 174 18.47 -5.69 1.29
CA ALA A 174 18.69 -7.10 1.00
C ALA A 174 20.15 -7.52 1.16
N ALA A 175 21.10 -6.61 1.01
CA ALA A 175 22.51 -6.85 1.28
C ALA A 175 22.78 -7.27 2.75
N ALA A 176 21.94 -6.83 3.69
CA ALA A 176 21.99 -7.24 5.09
C ALA A 176 21.16 -8.52 5.38
N HIS A 177 20.40 -9.00 4.41
CA HIS A 177 19.53 -10.18 4.52
C HIS A 177 19.88 -11.22 3.44
N PRO A 178 20.94 -12.05 3.61
CA PRO A 178 21.39 -13.00 2.60
C PRO A 178 20.25 -13.89 2.06
N GLY A 179 20.12 -13.94 0.73
CA GLY A 179 19.05 -14.69 0.06
C GLY A 179 17.71 -13.96 -0.07
N ALA A 180 17.55 -12.78 0.53
CA ALA A 180 16.33 -11.99 0.34
C ALA A 180 16.28 -11.37 -1.06
N PRO A 181 15.11 -11.42 -1.72
CA PRO A 181 14.91 -10.71 -2.99
C PRO A 181 14.86 -9.20 -2.78
N SER A 182 15.19 -8.45 -3.82
CA SER A 182 15.12 -6.99 -3.82
C SER A 182 14.71 -6.44 -5.18
N MET A 183 14.27 -5.18 -5.19
CA MET A 183 13.97 -4.44 -6.41
C MET A 183 14.57 -3.04 -6.30
N ALA A 184 15.21 -2.57 -7.39
CA ALA A 184 15.80 -1.24 -7.42
C ALA A 184 14.75 -0.14 -7.24
N SER A 185 15.10 0.93 -6.53
CA SER A 185 14.19 2.05 -6.22
C SER A 185 13.58 2.66 -7.47
N GLU A 186 14.34 2.80 -8.55
CA GLU A 186 13.89 3.34 -9.83
C GLU A 186 12.82 2.44 -10.47
N THR A 187 12.96 1.12 -10.36
CA THR A 187 11.97 0.16 -10.84
C THR A 187 10.69 0.24 -10.04
N VAL A 188 10.79 0.33 -8.71
CA VAL A 188 9.62 0.49 -7.82
C VAL A 188 8.93 1.82 -8.07
N CYS A 189 9.68 2.92 -8.21
CA CYS A 189 9.14 4.24 -8.52
C CYS A 189 8.31 4.21 -9.81
N ARG A 190 8.88 3.64 -10.88
CA ARG A 190 8.18 3.46 -12.15
C ARG A 190 6.95 2.58 -12.02
N ALA A 191 7.00 1.53 -11.21
CA ALA A 191 5.83 0.68 -10.95
C ALA A 191 4.69 1.47 -10.29
N LEU A 192 5.01 2.31 -9.31
CA LEU A 192 4.02 3.16 -8.63
C LEU A 192 3.43 4.23 -9.56
N GLU A 193 4.24 4.84 -10.42
CA GLU A 193 3.75 5.76 -11.45
C GLU A 193 2.74 5.10 -12.39
N ILE A 194 3.07 3.90 -12.90
CA ILE A 194 2.17 3.09 -13.74
C ILE A 194 0.89 2.70 -12.99
N ALA A 195 1.03 2.30 -11.72
CA ALA A 195 -0.10 1.93 -10.88
C ALA A 195 -1.06 3.10 -10.66
N ILE A 196 -0.53 4.29 -10.35
CA ILE A 196 -1.32 5.53 -10.18
C ILE A 196 -2.01 5.91 -11.49
N ASP A 197 -1.26 5.96 -12.60
CA ASP A 197 -1.81 6.29 -13.93
C ASP A 197 -2.95 5.35 -14.30
N THR A 198 -2.74 4.03 -14.16
CA THR A 198 -3.77 3.03 -14.44
C THR A 198 -4.99 3.19 -13.54
N ALA A 199 -4.79 3.41 -12.23
CA ALA A 199 -5.89 3.57 -11.28
C ALA A 199 -6.74 4.82 -11.58
N LEU A 200 -6.14 5.87 -12.12
CA LEU A 200 -6.84 7.10 -12.50
C LEU A 200 -7.62 6.95 -13.82
N GLN A 201 -7.13 6.13 -14.77
CA GLN A 201 -7.71 5.99 -16.10
C GLN A 201 -8.73 4.85 -16.21
N VAL A 202 -8.63 3.81 -15.37
CA VAL A 202 -9.49 2.61 -15.44
C VAL A 202 -10.57 2.68 -14.39
N ASP A 203 -11.82 2.82 -14.80
CA ASP A 203 -12.98 2.91 -13.89
C ASP A 203 -13.42 1.54 -13.36
N SER A 204 -13.37 0.51 -14.19
CA SER A 204 -13.73 -0.86 -13.83
C SER A 204 -12.58 -1.81 -14.15
N ASP A 205 -12.29 -2.72 -13.21
CA ASP A 205 -11.19 -3.66 -13.40
C ASP A 205 -11.44 -4.64 -14.55
N ILE A 206 -10.39 -5.16 -15.13
CA ILE A 206 -10.44 -6.08 -16.27
C ILE A 206 -10.79 -7.51 -15.82
N ALA A 207 -11.49 -8.24 -16.68
CA ALA A 207 -11.92 -9.62 -16.42
C ALA A 207 -10.83 -10.63 -16.85
N VAL A 208 -9.72 -10.65 -16.13
CA VAL A 208 -8.62 -11.63 -16.31
C VAL A 208 -8.38 -12.38 -15.01
N THR A 209 -7.73 -13.53 -15.09
CA THR A 209 -7.35 -14.29 -13.88
C THR A 209 -6.27 -13.54 -13.10
N GLY A 210 -6.40 -13.49 -11.79
CA GLY A 210 -5.44 -12.89 -10.87
C GLY A 210 -5.50 -13.58 -9.50
N GLY A 211 -5.92 -14.85 -9.50
CA GLY A 211 -5.95 -15.67 -8.30
C GLY A 211 -4.63 -16.40 -8.07
N ALA A 212 -4.51 -17.01 -6.90
CA ALA A 212 -3.45 -17.93 -6.52
C ALA A 212 -4.02 -19.33 -6.31
N THR A 213 -3.22 -20.36 -6.55
CA THR A 213 -3.59 -21.76 -6.32
C THR A 213 -2.96 -22.33 -5.05
N HIS A 214 -2.09 -21.58 -4.40
CA HIS A 214 -1.36 -21.96 -3.18
C HIS A 214 -0.78 -20.71 -2.49
#